data_dde2b1ad7d512a2496be079d39b3f823
#
_entry.id   dde2b1ad7d512a2496be079d39b3f823
#
_cell.length_a   1.000
_cell.length_b   1.000
_cell.length_c   1.000
_cell.angle_alpha   90.00
_cell.angle_beta   90.00
_cell.angle_gamma   90.00
#
_symmetry.space_group_name_H-M   'P 1'
#
loop_
_entity.id
_entity.type
_entity.pdbx_description
1 polymer ?
#
loop_
_entity_poly.entity_id
_entity_poly.type
_entity_poly.pdbx_seq_one_letter_code
_entity_poly.pdbx_strand_id
1 'polypeptide(L)'
;MRDSVGARLQPGFNTVSIGDVLRLSTEHLAAKGSETPRLDAERLLAKAIGLERIELYMALDRPLTPSELDAARVLVARRARREPLQYVLGEWGFRRLTLTVDRRALIPRPETEVLVERALALLAGLDRPRVLDVGTGSGAIALAIADEHPGAVVTGLDCSADALALAAENIARTGLAVDLRRHDLFQGLPDGPWDLIVSNPPYVDAADLPTLQPEVRDWEPHGALSAKGAVEAVARGAVDVLAPAGHLALEVGAGQAAATAELLRQIGLVEVRVTPDLRGLDRVVEGVQP
;
A
#
# COMPACT_ATOMS: atom_id res chain seq x y z
N MET A 1 -69.32 -17.61 30.32
CA MET A 1 -68.13 -17.24 31.07
C MET A 1 -66.92 -17.76 30.27
N ARG A 2 -66.30 -16.90 29.50
CA ARG A 2 -64.99 -16.26 29.73
C ARG A 2 -63.87 -17.32 29.70
N ASP A 3 -62.85 -17.27 28.95
CA ASP A 3 -62.08 -16.14 28.40
C ASP A 3 -61.30 -16.60 27.19
N SER A 4 -61.36 -15.79 26.19
CA SER A 4 -60.45 -15.83 25.06
C SER A 4 -59.07 -15.34 25.51
N VAL A 5 -58.06 -16.19 25.47
CA VAL A 5 -56.65 -15.74 25.57
C VAL A 5 -56.14 -15.51 24.15
N GLY A 6 -56.14 -14.24 23.78
CA GLY A 6 -55.52 -13.78 22.56
C GLY A 6 -54.03 -14.01 22.59
N ALA A 7 -53.55 -14.99 21.83
CA ALA A 7 -52.17 -15.09 21.46
C ALA A 7 -51.82 -13.89 20.58
N ARG A 8 -51.17 -12.88 21.14
CA ARG A 8 -50.50 -11.83 20.36
C ARG A 8 -49.41 -12.49 19.56
N LEU A 9 -49.67 -12.67 18.27
CA LEU A 9 -48.63 -12.91 17.30
C LEU A 9 -47.69 -11.71 17.35
N GLN A 10 -46.53 -11.87 17.97
CA GLN A 10 -45.43 -10.96 17.78
C GLN A 10 -45.02 -11.06 16.30
N PRO A 11 -44.95 -9.94 15.55
CA PRO A 11 -44.37 -10.00 14.21
C PRO A 11 -42.90 -10.43 14.39
N GLY A 12 -42.57 -11.62 13.91
CA GLY A 12 -41.20 -12.07 13.77
C GLY A 12 -40.50 -11.10 12.84
N PHE A 13 -39.81 -10.12 13.40
CA PHE A 13 -38.80 -9.41 12.64
C PHE A 13 -37.79 -10.49 12.21
N ASN A 14 -37.69 -10.73 10.91
CA ASN A 14 -36.61 -11.48 10.36
C ASN A 14 -35.31 -10.67 10.65
N THR A 15 -34.75 -10.89 11.82
CA THR A 15 -33.51 -10.25 12.24
C THR A 15 -32.39 -10.88 11.45
N VAL A 16 -31.80 -10.10 10.51
CA VAL A 16 -30.69 -10.54 9.69
C VAL A 16 -29.45 -10.63 10.57
N SER A 17 -28.85 -11.81 10.64
CA SER A 17 -27.65 -12.05 11.47
C SER A 17 -26.35 -11.64 10.77
N ILE A 18 -25.25 -11.57 11.53
CA ILE A 18 -23.89 -11.40 11.00
C ILE A 18 -23.61 -12.48 9.95
N GLY A 19 -23.94 -13.74 10.23
CA GLY A 19 -23.72 -14.86 9.31
C GLY A 19 -24.48 -14.71 7.99
N ASP A 20 -25.74 -14.23 8.05
CA ASP A 20 -26.54 -13.98 6.84
C ASP A 20 -25.95 -12.88 5.98
N VAL A 21 -25.59 -11.73 6.58
CA VAL A 21 -24.98 -10.61 5.84
C VAL A 21 -23.63 -11.03 5.25
N LEU A 22 -22.82 -11.77 5.98
CA LEU A 22 -21.54 -12.26 5.52
C LEU A 22 -21.69 -13.19 4.30
N ARG A 23 -22.63 -14.14 4.34
CA ARG A 23 -22.93 -15.03 3.21
C ARG A 23 -23.42 -14.24 1.99
N LEU A 24 -24.43 -13.40 2.16
CA LEU A 24 -25.01 -12.61 1.07
C LEU A 24 -23.98 -11.64 0.45
N SER A 25 -23.18 -10.99 1.29
CA SER A 25 -22.11 -10.10 0.80
C SER A 25 -21.05 -10.86 0.03
N THR A 26 -20.66 -12.05 0.50
CA THR A 26 -19.72 -12.93 -0.21
C THR A 26 -20.23 -13.31 -1.60
N GLU A 27 -21.47 -13.78 -1.68
CA GLU A 27 -22.14 -14.16 -2.95
C GLU A 27 -22.22 -12.95 -3.89
N HIS A 28 -22.60 -11.78 -3.36
CA HIS A 28 -22.71 -10.56 -4.16
C HIS A 28 -21.35 -10.09 -4.70
N LEU A 29 -20.32 -10.05 -3.86
CA LEU A 29 -18.98 -9.63 -4.28
C LEU A 29 -18.36 -10.63 -5.27
N ALA A 30 -18.59 -11.94 -5.11
CA ALA A 30 -18.19 -12.95 -6.07
C ALA A 30 -18.82 -12.70 -7.44
N ALA A 31 -20.14 -12.43 -7.49
CA ALA A 31 -20.85 -12.10 -8.72
C ALA A 31 -20.37 -10.80 -9.38
N LYS A 32 -19.71 -9.90 -8.60
CA LYS A 32 -19.10 -8.66 -9.10
C LYS A 32 -17.62 -8.82 -9.45
N GLY A 33 -17.08 -10.04 -9.39
CA GLY A 33 -15.73 -10.37 -9.84
C GLY A 33 -14.63 -10.10 -8.81
N SER A 34 -14.96 -9.95 -7.51
CA SER A 34 -13.93 -9.93 -6.49
C SER A 34 -13.15 -11.25 -6.50
N GLU A 35 -11.83 -11.20 -6.40
CA GLU A 35 -10.97 -12.38 -6.32
C GLU A 35 -10.96 -13.00 -4.92
N THR A 36 -11.26 -12.20 -3.89
CA THR A 36 -11.27 -12.62 -2.49
C THR A 36 -12.61 -12.28 -1.80
N PRO A 37 -13.77 -12.68 -2.37
CA PRO A 37 -15.08 -12.17 -1.97
C PRO A 37 -15.41 -12.45 -0.50
N ARG A 38 -14.99 -13.59 0.03
CA ARG A 38 -15.18 -13.95 1.43
C ARG A 38 -14.36 -13.07 2.37
N LEU A 39 -13.08 -12.88 2.07
CA LEU A 39 -12.19 -12.01 2.86
C LEU A 39 -12.65 -10.56 2.79
N ASP A 40 -13.06 -10.09 1.61
CA ASP A 40 -13.60 -8.75 1.43
C ASP A 40 -14.84 -8.54 2.31
N ALA A 41 -15.82 -9.46 2.24
CA ALA A 41 -17.04 -9.39 3.03
C ALA A 41 -16.75 -9.38 4.53
N GLU A 42 -15.83 -10.22 5.01
CA GLU A 42 -15.42 -10.26 6.43
C GLU A 42 -14.84 -8.93 6.89
N ARG A 43 -13.87 -8.37 6.13
CA ARG A 43 -13.23 -7.10 6.50
C ARG A 43 -14.20 -5.92 6.46
N LEU A 44 -15.07 -5.87 5.45
CA LEU A 44 -16.07 -4.81 5.31
C LEU A 44 -17.12 -4.87 6.43
N LEU A 45 -17.59 -6.07 6.76
CA LEU A 45 -18.57 -6.24 7.83
C LEU A 45 -17.95 -5.93 9.19
N ALA A 46 -16.73 -6.43 9.46
CA ALA A 46 -15.99 -6.12 10.69
C ALA A 46 -15.86 -4.61 10.89
N LYS A 47 -15.43 -3.88 9.85
CA LYS A 47 -15.40 -2.41 9.88
C LYS A 47 -16.75 -1.76 10.12
N ALA A 48 -17.79 -2.25 9.44
CA ALA A 48 -19.14 -1.66 9.54
C ALA A 48 -19.73 -1.73 10.96
N ILE A 49 -19.38 -2.77 11.72
CA ILE A 49 -19.92 -3.04 13.04
C ILE A 49 -18.93 -2.85 14.19
N GLY A 50 -17.71 -2.40 13.89
CA GLY A 50 -16.69 -2.10 14.89
C GLY A 50 -16.14 -3.33 15.62
N LEU A 51 -16.06 -4.49 14.94
CA LEU A 51 -15.48 -5.73 15.47
C LEU A 51 -14.18 -6.08 14.74
N GLU A 52 -13.34 -6.85 15.43
CA GLU A 52 -12.24 -7.54 14.76
C GLU A 52 -12.78 -8.72 13.92
N ARG A 53 -12.05 -9.05 12.84
CA ARG A 53 -12.48 -10.13 11.93
C ARG A 53 -12.72 -11.47 12.65
N ILE A 54 -11.90 -11.80 13.65
CA ILE A 54 -12.06 -13.03 14.43
C ILE A 54 -13.35 -13.04 15.27
N GLU A 55 -13.77 -11.87 15.74
CA GLU A 55 -14.98 -11.74 16.58
C GLU A 55 -16.26 -11.99 15.76
N LEU A 56 -16.23 -11.77 14.43
CA LEU A 56 -17.36 -12.13 13.56
C LEU A 56 -17.73 -13.62 13.69
N TYR A 57 -16.73 -14.50 13.76
CA TYR A 57 -16.94 -15.94 13.86
C TYR A 57 -17.49 -16.38 15.22
N MET A 58 -17.26 -15.59 16.26
CA MET A 58 -17.81 -15.83 17.59
C MET A 58 -19.24 -15.32 17.76
N ALA A 59 -19.71 -14.51 16.81
CA ALA A 59 -20.99 -13.81 16.89
C ALA A 59 -21.89 -14.01 15.66
N LEU A 60 -21.74 -15.10 14.90
CA LEU A 60 -22.44 -15.32 13.63
C LEU A 60 -23.97 -15.23 13.75
N ASP A 61 -24.52 -15.68 14.88
CA ASP A 61 -25.97 -15.65 15.14
C ASP A 61 -26.46 -14.31 15.69
N ARG A 62 -25.55 -13.36 15.99
CA ARG A 62 -25.90 -12.03 16.49
C ARG A 62 -26.68 -11.27 15.42
N PRO A 63 -27.90 -10.79 15.73
CA PRO A 63 -28.65 -9.94 14.82
C PRO A 63 -27.95 -8.58 14.67
N LEU A 64 -28.00 -8.02 13.46
CA LEU A 64 -27.52 -6.67 13.17
C LEU A 64 -28.61 -5.65 13.40
N THR A 65 -28.23 -4.50 13.94
CA THR A 65 -29.10 -3.33 14.01
C THR A 65 -29.32 -2.72 12.62
N PRO A 66 -30.40 -1.95 12.40
CA PRO A 66 -30.59 -1.25 11.12
C PRO A 66 -29.40 -0.36 10.70
N SER A 67 -28.76 0.34 11.66
CA SER A 67 -27.59 1.18 11.39
C SER A 67 -26.35 0.37 10.97
N GLU A 68 -26.10 -0.77 11.58
CA GLU A 68 -25.02 -1.68 11.20
C GLU A 68 -25.25 -2.27 9.80
N LEU A 69 -26.52 -2.65 9.49
CA LEU A 69 -26.88 -3.12 8.16
C LEU A 69 -26.67 -2.05 7.08
N ASP A 70 -27.04 -0.81 7.36
CA ASP A 70 -26.87 0.28 6.41
C ASP A 70 -25.39 0.62 6.22
N ALA A 71 -24.59 0.63 7.30
CA ALA A 71 -23.14 0.79 7.20
C ALA A 71 -22.50 -0.33 6.36
N ALA A 72 -22.87 -1.59 6.60
CA ALA A 72 -22.37 -2.72 5.82
C ALA A 72 -22.75 -2.61 4.33
N ARG A 73 -24.00 -2.24 4.01
CA ARG A 73 -24.47 -2.03 2.63
C ARG A 73 -23.67 -0.98 1.89
N VAL A 74 -23.37 0.15 2.54
CA VAL A 74 -22.55 1.22 1.95
C VAL A 74 -21.16 0.70 1.55
N LEU A 75 -20.48 -0.01 2.45
CA LEU A 75 -19.13 -0.53 2.19
C LEU A 75 -19.14 -1.63 1.12
N VAL A 76 -20.08 -2.58 1.20
CA VAL A 76 -20.24 -3.63 0.19
C VAL A 76 -20.57 -3.05 -1.18
N ALA A 77 -21.43 -2.02 -1.26
CA ALA A 77 -21.78 -1.37 -2.51
C ALA A 77 -20.58 -0.63 -3.15
N ARG A 78 -19.68 -0.04 -2.34
CA ARG A 78 -18.42 0.54 -2.83
C ARG A 78 -17.52 -0.55 -3.44
N ARG A 79 -17.28 -1.63 -2.71
CA ARG A 79 -16.45 -2.75 -3.16
C ARG A 79 -17.03 -3.45 -4.39
N ALA A 80 -18.35 -3.58 -4.50
CA ALA A 80 -19.04 -4.15 -5.65
C ALA A 80 -18.84 -3.33 -6.94
N ARG A 81 -18.44 -2.07 -6.84
CA ARG A 81 -18.01 -1.21 -7.97
C ARG A 81 -16.54 -1.37 -8.30
N ARG A 82 -15.88 -2.40 -7.77
CA ARG A 82 -14.46 -2.67 -7.93
C ARG A 82 -13.54 -1.60 -7.31
N GLU A 83 -14.06 -0.78 -6.36
CA GLU A 83 -13.20 0.05 -5.54
C GLU A 83 -12.27 -0.84 -4.69
N PRO A 84 -10.95 -0.57 -4.64
CA PRO A 84 -10.03 -1.38 -3.86
C PRO A 84 -10.50 -1.54 -2.41
N LEU A 85 -10.39 -2.76 -1.87
CA LEU A 85 -10.77 -3.04 -0.49
C LEU A 85 -10.11 -2.05 0.49
N GLN A 86 -8.83 -1.77 0.27
CA GLN A 86 -8.01 -0.86 1.07
C GLN A 86 -8.61 0.55 1.11
N TYR A 87 -9.03 1.08 -0.04
CA TYR A 87 -9.67 2.40 -0.11
C TYR A 87 -11.05 2.41 0.55
N VAL A 88 -11.80 1.31 0.44
CA VAL A 88 -13.08 1.18 1.16
C VAL A 88 -12.87 1.15 2.67
N LEU A 89 -11.82 0.47 3.13
CA LEU A 89 -11.41 0.42 4.54
C LEU A 89 -10.79 1.75 5.02
N GLY A 90 -10.15 2.52 4.13
CA GLY A 90 -9.50 3.80 4.43
C GLY A 90 -8.18 3.66 5.19
N GLU A 91 -7.75 2.43 5.50
CA GLU A 91 -6.49 2.14 6.16
C GLU A 91 -5.97 0.76 5.74
N TRP A 92 -4.63 0.61 5.78
CA TRP A 92 -3.97 -0.63 5.41
C TRP A 92 -2.70 -0.86 6.20
N GLY A 93 -2.42 -2.12 6.51
CA GLY A 93 -1.17 -2.53 7.15
C GLY A 93 0.00 -2.52 6.17
N PHE A 94 1.14 -1.98 6.59
CA PHE A 94 2.41 -2.07 5.89
C PHE A 94 3.53 -2.19 6.92
N ARG A 95 4.31 -3.28 6.87
CA ARG A 95 5.28 -3.61 7.90
C ARG A 95 4.64 -3.61 9.29
N ARG A 96 5.11 -2.76 10.21
CA ARG A 96 4.57 -2.60 11.57
C ARG A 96 3.52 -1.51 11.69
N LEU A 97 3.25 -0.80 10.60
CA LEU A 97 2.42 0.40 10.60
C LEU A 97 1.02 0.12 10.06
N THR A 98 0.04 0.88 10.52
CA THR A 98 -1.27 1.01 9.89
C THR A 98 -1.38 2.41 9.31
N LEU A 99 -1.43 2.50 8.00
CA LEU A 99 -1.43 3.75 7.24
C LEU A 99 -2.82 4.09 6.73
N THR A 100 -3.16 5.37 6.68
CA THR A 100 -4.28 5.89 5.91
C THR A 100 -4.00 5.67 4.42
N VAL A 101 -4.97 5.13 3.69
CA VAL A 101 -4.86 4.89 2.25
C VAL A 101 -6.12 5.34 1.54
N ASP A 102 -5.97 6.05 0.44
CA ASP A 102 -7.03 6.47 -0.46
C ASP A 102 -6.47 6.75 -1.86
N ARG A 103 -7.33 7.22 -2.77
CA ARG A 103 -7.01 7.45 -4.18
C ARG A 103 -5.91 8.49 -4.47
N ARG A 104 -5.35 9.14 -3.46
CA ARG A 104 -4.26 10.12 -3.62
C ARG A 104 -2.90 9.47 -3.87
N ALA A 105 -2.71 8.21 -3.47
CA ALA A 105 -1.45 7.47 -3.67
C ALA A 105 -1.69 6.00 -3.94
N LEU A 106 -0.67 5.33 -4.48
CA LEU A 106 -0.63 3.88 -4.65
C LEU A 106 -0.83 3.19 -3.30
N ILE A 107 -1.64 2.13 -3.30
CA ILE A 107 -1.80 1.27 -2.11
C ILE A 107 -0.46 0.57 -1.83
N PRO A 108 0.08 0.64 -0.60
CA PRO A 108 1.30 -0.11 -0.24
C PRO A 108 1.15 -1.61 -0.52
N ARG A 109 2.12 -2.19 -1.24
CA ARG A 109 2.09 -3.58 -1.67
C ARG A 109 2.94 -4.46 -0.74
N PRO A 110 2.54 -5.72 -0.52
CA PRO A 110 3.36 -6.66 0.26
C PRO A 110 4.77 -6.86 -0.34
N GLU A 111 4.88 -6.84 -1.66
CA GLU A 111 6.16 -6.95 -2.37
C GLU A 111 7.13 -5.81 -2.03
N THR A 112 6.61 -4.61 -1.77
CA THR A 112 7.40 -3.42 -1.36
C THR A 112 8.00 -3.59 0.04
N GLU A 113 7.46 -4.48 0.88
CA GLU A 113 8.07 -4.79 2.19
C GLU A 113 9.47 -5.43 2.03
N VAL A 114 9.73 -6.13 0.92
CA VAL A 114 11.05 -6.67 0.59
C VAL A 114 12.04 -5.54 0.32
N LEU A 115 11.60 -4.48 -0.36
CA LEU A 115 12.44 -3.28 -0.58
C LEU A 115 12.83 -2.63 0.76
N VAL A 116 11.88 -2.50 1.69
CA VAL A 116 12.17 -1.97 3.04
C VAL A 116 13.14 -2.88 3.79
N GLU A 117 12.96 -4.20 3.73
CA GLU A 117 13.88 -5.17 4.37
C GLU A 117 15.30 -5.03 3.83
N ARG A 118 15.44 -4.90 2.50
CA ARG A 118 16.75 -4.66 1.88
C ARG A 118 17.33 -3.32 2.31
N ALA A 119 16.53 -2.25 2.29
CA ALA A 119 16.93 -0.92 2.75
C ALA A 119 17.50 -0.95 4.17
N LEU A 120 16.80 -1.59 5.11
CA LEU A 120 17.25 -1.74 6.49
C LEU A 120 18.55 -2.54 6.62
N ALA A 121 18.71 -3.60 5.81
CA ALA A 121 19.95 -4.38 5.77
C ALA A 121 21.15 -3.55 5.27
N LEU A 122 20.93 -2.69 4.28
CA LEU A 122 21.97 -1.79 3.73
C LEU A 122 22.35 -0.67 4.73
N LEU A 123 21.43 -0.26 5.59
CA LEU A 123 21.65 0.75 6.63
C LEU A 123 22.25 0.17 7.92
N ALA A 124 22.42 -1.16 8.01
CA ALA A 124 22.88 -1.81 9.22
C ALA A 124 24.26 -1.32 9.64
N GLY A 125 24.39 -0.88 10.87
CA GLY A 125 25.66 -0.34 11.45
C GLY A 125 25.87 1.16 11.24
N LEU A 126 25.03 1.85 10.46
CA LEU A 126 25.07 3.30 10.36
C LEU A 126 24.24 3.91 11.51
N ASP A 127 24.81 4.92 12.20
CA ASP A 127 24.15 5.53 13.36
C ASP A 127 23.03 6.51 12.91
N ARG A 128 23.33 7.40 11.99
CA ARG A 128 22.39 8.44 11.49
C ARG A 128 22.39 8.55 9.99
N PRO A 129 22.01 7.49 9.26
CA PRO A 129 22.03 7.52 7.82
C PRO A 129 21.00 8.50 7.25
N ARG A 130 21.41 9.19 6.18
CA ARG A 130 20.52 10.04 5.38
C ARG A 130 19.87 9.20 4.29
N VAL A 131 18.55 9.13 4.32
CA VAL A 131 17.77 8.30 3.40
C VAL A 131 16.85 9.17 2.57
N LEU A 132 16.81 8.92 1.26
CA LEU A 132 15.91 9.55 0.31
C LEU A 132 14.95 8.51 -0.26
N ASP A 133 13.65 8.68 -0.02
CA ASP A 133 12.57 7.89 -0.62
C ASP A 133 11.97 8.66 -1.80
N VAL A 134 12.24 8.20 -3.02
CA VAL A 134 11.82 8.87 -4.27
C VAL A 134 10.51 8.27 -4.77
N GLY A 135 9.48 9.12 -4.89
CA GLY A 135 8.11 8.67 -5.16
C GLY A 135 7.46 8.11 -3.90
N THR A 136 7.54 8.85 -2.80
CA THR A 136 7.15 8.37 -1.47
C THR A 136 5.66 7.98 -1.36
N GLY A 137 4.80 8.50 -2.22
CA GLY A 137 3.37 8.18 -2.27
C GLY A 137 2.68 8.46 -0.93
N SER A 138 2.14 7.43 -0.29
CA SER A 138 1.53 7.49 1.04
C SER A 138 2.55 7.65 2.19
N GLY A 139 3.85 7.68 1.88
CA GLY A 139 4.93 7.67 2.87
C GLY A 139 5.30 6.28 3.40
N ALA A 140 4.80 5.21 2.80
CA ALA A 140 4.91 3.86 3.36
C ALA A 140 6.37 3.41 3.57
N ILE A 141 7.24 3.55 2.55
CA ILE A 141 8.65 3.17 2.63
C ILE A 141 9.38 4.08 3.63
N ALA A 142 9.23 5.40 3.47
CA ALA A 142 9.88 6.39 4.33
C ALA A 142 9.54 6.18 5.82
N LEU A 143 8.25 5.99 6.13
CA LEU A 143 7.77 5.76 7.48
C LEU A 143 8.24 4.42 8.05
N ALA A 144 8.23 3.35 7.24
CA ALA A 144 8.72 2.05 7.68
C ALA A 144 10.22 2.10 8.03
N ILE A 145 11.03 2.79 7.22
CA ILE A 145 12.46 3.00 7.51
C ILE A 145 12.63 3.84 8.79
N ALA A 146 11.87 4.92 8.96
CA ALA A 146 11.93 5.74 10.17
C ALA A 146 11.51 4.99 11.45
N ASP A 147 10.55 4.07 11.35
CA ASP A 147 10.10 3.21 12.46
C ASP A 147 11.15 2.15 12.84
N GLU A 148 11.71 1.48 11.83
CA GLU A 148 12.58 0.32 12.05
C GLU A 148 14.07 0.68 12.19
N HIS A 149 14.46 1.91 11.80
CA HIS A 149 15.79 2.50 12.02
C HIS A 149 15.66 3.91 12.66
N PRO A 150 15.48 4.00 13.98
CA PRO A 150 15.18 5.28 14.66
C PRO A 150 16.26 6.37 14.50
N GLY A 151 17.50 6.00 14.11
CA GLY A 151 18.58 6.97 13.82
C GLY A 151 18.50 7.57 12.41
N ALA A 152 17.73 6.97 11.49
CA ALA A 152 17.68 7.43 10.12
C ALA A 152 17.07 8.83 9.99
N VAL A 153 17.68 9.66 9.13
CA VAL A 153 17.16 10.97 8.72
C VAL A 153 16.51 10.80 7.35
N VAL A 154 15.19 10.63 7.34
CA VAL A 154 14.45 10.23 6.15
C VAL A 154 13.80 11.45 5.48
N THR A 155 14.01 11.57 4.17
CA THR A 155 13.33 12.55 3.30
C THR A 155 12.51 11.80 2.26
N GLY A 156 11.23 12.12 2.14
CA GLY A 156 10.32 11.59 1.12
C GLY A 156 10.05 12.62 0.04
N LEU A 157 10.21 12.23 -1.23
CA LEU A 157 9.92 13.06 -2.39
C LEU A 157 8.70 12.53 -3.14
N ASP A 158 7.85 13.45 -3.60
CA ASP A 158 6.81 13.13 -4.59
C ASP A 158 6.49 14.38 -5.43
N CYS A 159 6.12 14.17 -6.68
CA CYS A 159 5.66 15.26 -7.55
C CYS A 159 4.19 15.65 -7.28
N SER A 160 3.40 14.71 -6.73
CA SER A 160 1.99 14.87 -6.40
C SER A 160 1.80 15.56 -5.06
N ALA A 161 1.16 16.73 -5.06
CA ALA A 161 0.77 17.40 -3.82
C ALA A 161 -0.24 16.58 -3.00
N ASP A 162 -1.11 15.81 -3.67
CA ASP A 162 -2.12 14.97 -3.03
C ASP A 162 -1.47 13.77 -2.31
N ALA A 163 -0.45 13.15 -2.93
CA ALA A 163 0.33 12.07 -2.31
C ALA A 163 1.07 12.60 -1.07
N LEU A 164 1.72 13.76 -1.17
CA LEU A 164 2.39 14.39 -0.03
C LEU A 164 1.42 14.77 1.10
N ALA A 165 0.20 15.20 0.78
CA ALA A 165 -0.82 15.46 1.77
C ALA A 165 -1.20 14.17 2.53
N LEU A 166 -1.38 13.05 1.82
CA LEU A 166 -1.63 11.74 2.43
C LEU A 166 -0.44 11.27 3.29
N ALA A 167 0.79 11.43 2.80
CA ALA A 167 2.00 11.12 3.57
C ALA A 167 2.09 11.96 4.86
N ALA A 168 1.75 13.25 4.80
CA ALA A 168 1.71 14.12 5.97
C ALA A 168 0.66 13.68 7.00
N GLU A 169 -0.51 13.22 6.56
CA GLU A 169 -1.52 12.60 7.44
C GLU A 169 -0.97 11.34 8.13
N ASN A 170 -0.23 10.50 7.39
CA ASN A 170 0.40 9.30 7.92
C ASN A 170 1.55 9.62 8.90
N ILE A 171 2.35 10.64 8.63
CA ILE A 171 3.34 11.16 9.58
C ILE A 171 2.67 11.61 10.87
N ALA A 172 1.60 12.40 10.78
CA ALA A 172 0.85 12.84 11.96
C ALA A 172 0.22 11.67 12.72
N ARG A 173 -0.28 10.65 12.04
CA ARG A 173 -0.87 9.44 12.63
C ARG A 173 0.16 8.59 13.38
N THR A 174 1.35 8.43 12.82
CA THR A 174 2.41 7.57 13.38
C THR A 174 3.30 8.28 14.37
N GLY A 175 3.39 9.61 14.32
CA GLY A 175 4.31 10.40 15.12
C GLY A 175 5.78 10.27 14.70
N LEU A 176 6.06 9.63 13.57
CA LEU A 176 7.41 9.44 13.05
C LEU A 176 7.90 10.69 12.31
N ALA A 177 9.22 10.92 12.31
CA ALA A 177 9.82 12.08 11.67
C ALA A 177 10.29 11.74 10.24
N VAL A 178 9.60 12.30 9.24
CA VAL A 178 9.99 12.26 7.82
C VAL A 178 9.84 13.66 7.24
N ASP A 179 10.89 14.15 6.56
CA ASP A 179 10.85 15.42 5.83
C ASP A 179 10.22 15.21 4.45
N LEU A 180 9.12 15.88 4.13
CA LEU A 180 8.43 15.75 2.85
C LEU A 180 8.76 16.93 1.94
N ARG A 181 9.15 16.63 0.70
CA ARG A 181 9.45 17.65 -0.31
C ARG A 181 8.73 17.35 -1.61
N ARG A 182 8.10 18.37 -2.18
CA ARG A 182 7.57 18.27 -3.53
C ARG A 182 8.69 18.37 -4.54
N HIS A 183 8.90 17.31 -5.33
CA HIS A 183 9.97 17.26 -6.31
C HIS A 183 9.61 16.31 -7.45
N ASP A 184 9.96 16.71 -8.68
CA ASP A 184 9.81 15.87 -9.87
C ASP A 184 11.15 15.17 -10.16
N LEU A 185 11.15 13.85 -10.07
CA LEU A 185 12.33 13.00 -10.29
C LEU A 185 12.99 13.19 -11.66
N PHE A 186 12.27 13.70 -12.66
CA PHE A 186 12.81 14.01 -13.98
C PHE A 186 13.62 15.31 -14.03
N GLN A 187 13.63 16.10 -12.95
CA GLN A 187 14.47 17.28 -12.79
C GLN A 187 15.80 17.01 -12.06
N GLY A 188 16.15 15.71 -11.89
CA GLY A 188 17.26 15.26 -11.07
C GLY A 188 16.82 14.99 -9.62
N LEU A 189 17.76 14.63 -8.76
CA LEU A 189 17.51 14.42 -7.34
C LEU A 189 18.12 15.56 -6.51
N PRO A 190 17.59 15.86 -5.32
CA PRO A 190 18.13 16.93 -4.47
C PRO A 190 19.52 16.58 -3.95
N ASP A 191 20.33 17.63 -3.75
CA ASP A 191 21.72 17.54 -3.30
C ASP A 191 21.88 16.61 -2.07
N GLY A 192 22.90 15.74 -2.18
CA GLY A 192 23.29 14.80 -1.14
C GLY A 192 24.29 15.39 -0.11
N PRO A 193 25.16 14.57 0.40
CA PRO A 193 25.26 13.12 0.12
C PRO A 193 24.16 12.31 0.79
N TRP A 194 23.67 11.25 0.11
CA TRP A 194 22.70 10.29 0.63
C TRP A 194 23.37 8.93 0.88
N ASP A 195 23.13 8.34 2.06
CA ASP A 195 23.65 7.01 2.38
C ASP A 195 22.79 5.92 1.72
N LEU A 196 21.49 6.20 1.54
CA LEU A 196 20.58 5.33 0.80
C LEU A 196 19.59 6.17 -0.01
N ILE A 197 19.42 5.79 -1.26
CA ILE A 197 18.28 6.21 -2.09
C ILE A 197 17.45 4.98 -2.33
N VAL A 198 16.16 5.06 -1.98
CA VAL A 198 15.19 4.00 -2.16
C VAL A 198 14.04 4.50 -3.03
N SER A 199 13.48 3.65 -3.88
CA SER A 199 12.31 4.02 -4.69
C SER A 199 11.52 2.79 -5.13
N ASN A 200 10.19 2.93 -5.09
CA ASN A 200 9.28 2.11 -5.89
C ASN A 200 8.73 3.01 -7.01
N PRO A 201 9.48 3.22 -8.10
CA PRO A 201 9.10 4.13 -9.16
C PRO A 201 8.00 3.54 -10.03
N PRO A 202 7.20 4.35 -10.73
CA PRO A 202 6.23 3.85 -11.71
C PRO A 202 6.91 3.05 -12.82
N TYR A 203 6.65 1.75 -12.87
CA TYR A 203 7.32 0.82 -13.79
C TYR A 203 6.39 0.12 -14.79
N VAL A 204 5.07 0.34 -14.71
CA VAL A 204 4.11 -0.27 -15.64
C VAL A 204 4.22 0.39 -17.01
N ASP A 205 4.31 -0.41 -18.07
CA ASP A 205 4.23 0.14 -19.43
C ASP A 205 2.84 0.71 -19.67
N ALA A 206 2.76 1.86 -20.30
CA ALA A 206 1.48 2.50 -20.64
C ALA A 206 0.57 1.60 -21.50
N ALA A 207 1.16 0.73 -22.34
CA ALA A 207 0.45 -0.25 -23.14
C ALA A 207 -0.22 -1.34 -22.29
N ASP A 208 0.29 -1.62 -21.09
CA ASP A 208 -0.21 -2.65 -20.19
C ASP A 208 -1.29 -2.13 -19.22
N LEU A 209 -1.43 -0.82 -19.06
CA LEU A 209 -2.45 -0.23 -18.17
C LEU A 209 -3.88 -0.78 -18.42
N PRO A 210 -4.36 -0.96 -19.66
CA PRO A 210 -5.69 -1.52 -19.91
C PRO A 210 -5.86 -2.97 -19.45
N THR A 211 -4.77 -3.71 -19.24
CA THR A 211 -4.79 -5.13 -18.85
C THR A 211 -4.81 -5.32 -17.32
N LEU A 212 -4.57 -4.25 -16.58
CA LEU A 212 -4.56 -4.30 -15.12
C LEU A 212 -5.96 -4.61 -14.56
N GLN A 213 -5.99 -5.19 -13.37
CA GLN A 213 -7.23 -5.37 -12.63
C GLN A 213 -8.01 -4.06 -12.50
N PRO A 214 -9.35 -4.09 -12.59
CA PRO A 214 -10.16 -2.87 -12.50
C PRO A 214 -9.89 -2.03 -11.24
N GLU A 215 -9.57 -2.67 -10.11
CA GLU A 215 -9.19 -2.02 -8.84
C GLU A 215 -7.98 -1.10 -9.02
N VAL A 216 -7.00 -1.53 -9.78
CA VAL A 216 -5.77 -0.78 -10.05
C VAL A 216 -6.02 0.25 -11.15
N ARG A 217 -6.50 -0.22 -12.30
CA ARG A 217 -6.68 0.57 -13.51
C ARG A 217 -7.60 1.78 -13.32
N ASP A 218 -8.73 1.59 -12.62
CA ASP A 218 -9.80 2.58 -12.59
C ASP A 218 -9.78 3.44 -11.32
N TRP A 219 -8.96 3.06 -10.32
CA TRP A 219 -9.00 3.68 -9.00
C TRP A 219 -7.66 4.25 -8.52
N GLU A 220 -6.55 3.61 -8.85
CA GLU A 220 -5.23 4.10 -8.41
C GLU A 220 -4.70 5.20 -9.33
N PRO A 221 -3.86 6.13 -8.82
CA PRO A 221 -3.33 7.22 -9.64
C PRO A 221 -2.47 6.70 -10.79
N HIS A 222 -2.82 7.00 -12.02
CA HIS A 222 -2.08 6.53 -13.20
C HIS A 222 -0.62 6.95 -13.20
N GLY A 223 -0.31 8.16 -12.69
CA GLY A 223 1.07 8.65 -12.57
C GLY A 223 1.93 7.84 -11.59
N ALA A 224 1.31 7.15 -10.62
CA ALA A 224 2.01 6.24 -9.71
C ALA A 224 2.19 4.84 -10.30
N LEU A 225 1.48 4.51 -11.38
CA LEU A 225 1.60 3.22 -12.07
C LEU A 225 2.59 3.30 -13.23
N SER A 226 2.49 4.34 -14.05
CA SER A 226 3.22 4.46 -15.31
C SER A 226 3.82 5.85 -15.48
N ALA A 227 5.15 5.89 -15.59
CA ALA A 227 5.91 7.07 -16.00
C ALA A 227 7.14 6.60 -16.77
N LYS A 228 7.12 6.79 -18.08
CA LYS A 228 8.19 6.31 -18.96
C LYS A 228 9.55 6.86 -18.54
N GLY A 229 10.51 5.97 -18.30
CA GLY A 229 11.88 6.33 -17.92
C GLY A 229 12.07 6.66 -16.45
N ALA A 230 11.06 6.46 -15.57
CA ALA A 230 11.18 6.78 -14.15
C ALA A 230 12.31 5.99 -13.46
N VAL A 231 12.41 4.68 -13.70
CA VAL A 231 13.49 3.82 -13.16
C VAL A 231 14.86 4.36 -13.59
N GLU A 232 15.01 4.71 -14.87
CA GLU A 232 16.27 5.26 -15.40
C GLU A 232 16.59 6.64 -14.82
N ALA A 233 15.58 7.51 -14.68
CA ALA A 233 15.77 8.85 -14.11
C ALA A 233 16.24 8.79 -12.65
N VAL A 234 15.62 7.94 -11.84
CA VAL A 234 16.05 7.73 -10.45
C VAL A 234 17.47 7.15 -10.40
N ALA A 235 17.75 6.11 -11.20
CA ALA A 235 19.06 5.47 -11.22
C ALA A 235 20.19 6.43 -11.60
N ARG A 236 20.01 7.21 -12.67
CA ARG A 236 21.01 8.20 -13.11
C ARG A 236 21.16 9.35 -12.13
N GLY A 237 20.05 9.89 -11.61
CA GLY A 237 20.10 10.95 -10.62
C GLY A 237 20.75 10.53 -9.30
N ALA A 238 20.67 9.25 -8.95
CA ALA A 238 21.26 8.73 -7.71
C ALA A 238 22.79 8.80 -7.71
N VAL A 239 23.46 8.52 -8.86
CA VAL A 239 24.93 8.51 -8.96
C VAL A 239 25.53 9.87 -8.59
N ASP A 240 24.85 10.96 -8.92
CA ASP A 240 25.34 12.32 -8.69
C ASP A 240 25.26 12.75 -7.22
N VAL A 241 24.40 12.10 -6.41
CA VAL A 241 24.05 12.58 -5.06
C VAL A 241 24.22 11.52 -3.97
N LEU A 242 24.58 10.28 -4.30
CA LEU A 242 24.96 9.26 -3.32
C LEU A 242 26.28 9.61 -2.64
N ALA A 243 26.38 9.27 -1.37
CA ALA A 243 27.67 9.27 -0.67
C ALA A 243 28.61 8.19 -1.24
N PRO A 244 29.94 8.33 -1.10
CA PRO A 244 30.83 7.19 -1.30
C PRO A 244 30.38 6.00 -0.44
N ALA A 245 30.33 4.80 -1.00
CA ALA A 245 29.75 3.61 -0.41
C ALA A 245 28.24 3.71 -0.09
N GLY A 246 27.55 4.74 -0.55
CA GLY A 246 26.09 4.86 -0.48
C GLY A 246 25.37 3.90 -1.42
N HIS A 247 24.13 3.61 -1.14
CA HIS A 247 23.35 2.58 -1.81
C HIS A 247 22.16 3.13 -2.59
N LEU A 248 21.87 2.51 -3.73
CA LEU A 248 20.59 2.65 -4.44
C LEU A 248 19.83 1.34 -4.34
N ALA A 249 18.56 1.37 -3.97
CA ALA A 249 17.66 0.22 -3.97
C ALA A 249 16.34 0.57 -4.68
N LEU A 250 16.00 -0.19 -5.72
CA LEU A 250 14.83 0.04 -6.57
C LEU A 250 13.92 -1.18 -6.59
N GLU A 251 12.61 -0.96 -6.38
CA GLU A 251 11.61 -1.94 -6.76
C GLU A 251 11.41 -1.92 -8.27
N VAL A 252 11.21 -3.10 -8.85
CA VAL A 252 11.02 -3.28 -10.29
C VAL A 252 9.85 -4.22 -10.59
N GLY A 253 9.24 -4.04 -11.75
CA GLY A 253 8.23 -4.96 -12.25
C GLY A 253 8.80 -6.33 -12.62
N ALA A 254 7.92 -7.34 -12.68
CA ALA A 254 8.31 -8.68 -13.11
C ALA A 254 9.00 -8.64 -14.49
N GLY A 255 10.17 -9.27 -14.59
CA GLY A 255 10.97 -9.33 -15.82
C GLY A 255 11.86 -8.11 -16.10
N GLN A 256 11.81 -7.05 -15.28
CA GLN A 256 12.62 -5.84 -15.48
C GLN A 256 13.96 -5.87 -14.74
N ALA A 257 14.16 -6.78 -13.80
CA ALA A 257 15.32 -6.79 -12.90
C ALA A 257 16.65 -6.91 -13.65
N ALA A 258 16.75 -7.77 -14.65
CA ALA A 258 17.99 -7.96 -15.42
C ALA A 258 18.41 -6.68 -16.18
N ALA A 259 17.46 -6.01 -16.82
CA ALA A 259 17.70 -4.76 -17.53
C ALA A 259 18.09 -3.63 -16.56
N THR A 260 17.41 -3.55 -15.42
CA THR A 260 17.74 -2.57 -14.37
C THR A 260 19.12 -2.83 -13.78
N ALA A 261 19.47 -4.08 -13.48
CA ALA A 261 20.81 -4.43 -12.98
C ALA A 261 21.90 -4.08 -13.97
N GLU A 262 21.69 -4.27 -15.26
CA GLU A 262 22.61 -3.87 -16.29
C GLU A 262 22.74 -2.34 -16.37
N LEU A 263 21.64 -1.61 -16.29
CA LEU A 263 21.64 -0.15 -16.21
C LEU A 263 22.48 0.33 -15.02
N LEU A 264 22.32 -0.25 -13.81
CA LEU A 264 23.09 0.16 -12.63
C LEU A 264 24.59 -0.03 -12.84
N ARG A 265 25.02 -1.13 -13.48
CA ARG A 265 26.44 -1.36 -13.83
C ARG A 265 26.95 -0.34 -14.85
N GLN A 266 26.16 -0.05 -15.87
CA GLN A 266 26.53 0.91 -16.93
C GLN A 266 26.71 2.34 -16.42
N ILE A 267 25.96 2.73 -15.39
CA ILE A 267 26.10 4.06 -14.76
C ILE A 267 27.16 4.09 -13.66
N GLY A 268 27.90 2.99 -13.44
CA GLY A 268 29.06 2.94 -12.56
C GLY A 268 28.83 2.41 -11.16
N LEU A 269 27.61 1.97 -10.82
CA LEU A 269 27.37 1.31 -9.53
C LEU A 269 28.00 -0.10 -9.52
N VAL A 270 28.55 -0.47 -8.37
CA VAL A 270 29.19 -1.77 -8.15
C VAL A 270 28.34 -2.64 -7.24
N GLU A 271 28.75 -3.90 -7.02
CA GLU A 271 28.05 -4.89 -6.17
C GLU A 271 26.56 -5.03 -6.47
N VAL A 272 26.19 -4.89 -7.75
CA VAL A 272 24.78 -4.94 -8.16
C VAL A 272 24.17 -6.30 -7.86
N ARG A 273 23.09 -6.29 -7.07
CA ARG A 273 22.33 -7.47 -6.65
C ARG A 273 20.88 -7.38 -7.09
N VAL A 274 20.27 -8.56 -7.25
CA VAL A 274 18.84 -8.72 -7.45
C VAL A 274 18.30 -9.60 -6.32
N THR A 275 17.22 -9.13 -5.68
CA THR A 275 16.56 -9.87 -4.59
C THR A 275 15.13 -10.21 -5.01
N PRO A 276 14.73 -11.48 -4.95
CA PRO A 276 13.35 -11.90 -5.24
C PRO A 276 12.43 -11.60 -4.07
N ASP A 277 11.13 -11.49 -4.38
CA ASP A 277 10.05 -11.48 -3.38
C ASP A 277 9.78 -12.88 -2.80
N LEU A 278 8.83 -12.99 -1.85
CA LEU A 278 8.47 -14.26 -1.21
C LEU A 278 7.85 -15.28 -2.18
N ARG A 279 7.48 -14.86 -3.39
CA ARG A 279 6.96 -15.74 -4.46
C ARG A 279 8.07 -16.18 -5.41
N GLY A 280 9.31 -15.75 -5.17
CA GLY A 280 10.47 -16.05 -6.01
C GLY A 280 10.56 -15.24 -7.28
N LEU A 281 9.83 -14.13 -7.39
CA LEU A 281 9.92 -13.19 -8.52
C LEU A 281 10.91 -12.07 -8.16
N ASP A 282 11.84 -11.79 -9.07
CA ASP A 282 12.79 -10.69 -8.92
C ASP A 282 12.04 -9.38 -8.68
N ARG A 283 12.39 -8.67 -7.60
CA ARG A 283 11.65 -7.52 -7.13
C ARG A 283 12.51 -6.32 -6.78
N VAL A 284 13.66 -6.51 -6.18
CA VAL A 284 14.54 -5.43 -5.78
C VAL A 284 15.86 -5.52 -6.50
N VAL A 285 16.29 -4.41 -7.09
CA VAL A 285 17.63 -4.26 -7.69
C VAL A 285 18.38 -3.20 -6.89
N GLU A 286 19.54 -3.56 -6.37
CA GLU A 286 20.37 -2.67 -5.55
C GLU A 286 21.80 -2.57 -6.09
N GLY A 287 22.50 -1.45 -5.81
CA GLY A 287 23.88 -1.24 -6.16
C GLY A 287 24.55 -0.21 -5.24
N VAL A 288 25.87 -0.19 -5.23
CA VAL A 288 26.70 0.64 -4.35
C VAL A 288 27.46 1.67 -5.17
N GLN A 289 27.49 2.91 -4.68
CA GLN A 289 28.36 3.97 -5.21
C GLN A 289 29.82 3.66 -4.81
N PRO A 290 30.78 3.61 -5.75
CA PRO A 290 32.19 3.37 -5.43
C PRO A 290 32.78 4.37 -4.45
#